data_a2f3498cc1f323d3fe262f5ef16ba39b
#
_entry.id   a2f3498cc1f323d3fe262f5ef16ba39b
#
_cell.length_a   1.000
_cell.length_b   1.000
_cell.length_c   1.000
_cell.angle_alpha   90.00
_cell.angle_beta   90.00
_cell.angle_gamma   90.00
#
_symmetry.space_group_name_H-M   'P 1'
#
loop_
_entity.id
_entity.type
_entity.pdbx_description
1 polymer ?
#
loop_
_entity_poly.entity_id
_entity_poly.type
_entity_poly.pdbx_seq_one_letter_code
_entity_poly.pdbx_strand_id
1 'polypeptide(L)'
;LQYHFKMGHPLDGISVVVPIILLKNLQAAPFEWLVPGLIREKITLLLKALPGRIKRYITPLPQFITEFLSTEPDQQASLLSALYTQVLRRVGDETLLAGIDWQKLVASLPDFTRMNFIVVDEYDHELAMGRDLTVLKHNLKRKIEKQFSVANIDKSLEKEEVKRWNFGDISQSIVLQRGDQKINAYLALKKEGNKVALRLFNQPETALEAHKEGILALARLILIKQIRQSERLLNNLTEVSLGLEGLYTSDQLVKEIIATSLKAIILPPGQAIPQYADLFQERINAGHQLVQKVGMLASHVKETSYLYRQLRSKLGQHVLTPIIQKQLEALVYPGFIVKTPWEQWSRFNVYLQAMMLRLEKYGDRQTQDAAHEEAIQALHQAWQSAFSQKKERDLPIPSSWLDFRWKMEELRISLFAQELKTPYRISIKRLQKIWQEIKEQ
;
A
#
# COMPACT_ATOMS: atom_id res chain seq x y z
N LEU A 1 4.38 29.75 18.32
CA LEU A 1 2.95 30.08 18.24
C LEU A 1 2.79 31.59 18.11
N GLN A 2 1.87 32.02 17.24
CA GLN A 2 1.50 33.42 17.03
C GLN A 2 -0.01 33.55 17.27
N TYR A 3 -0.41 34.64 17.88
CA TYR A 3 -1.80 34.94 18.21
C TYR A 3 -2.27 36.16 17.44
N HIS A 4 -3.36 36.04 16.71
CA HIS A 4 -3.96 37.15 15.97
C HIS A 4 -5.47 37.16 16.22
N PHE A 5 -5.95 38.22 16.84
CA PHE A 5 -7.37 38.37 17.19
C PHE A 5 -7.96 39.52 16.36
N LYS A 6 -8.40 39.19 15.15
CA LYS A 6 -9.08 40.13 14.25
C LYS A 6 -10.12 39.39 13.45
N MET A 7 -11.35 39.47 13.84
CA MET A 7 -12.48 38.78 13.23
C MET A 7 -12.53 39.02 11.72
N GLY A 8 -12.60 37.94 10.95
CA GLY A 8 -12.59 37.95 9.48
C GLY A 8 -11.21 38.08 8.81
N HIS A 9 -10.13 38.13 9.60
CA HIS A 9 -8.77 38.08 9.05
C HIS A 9 -8.33 36.64 8.77
N PRO A 10 -7.57 36.34 7.67
CA PRO A 10 -7.10 34.99 7.38
C PRO A 10 -6.27 34.34 8.50
N LEU A 11 -5.58 35.16 9.30
CA LEU A 11 -4.77 34.74 10.45
C LEU A 11 -5.54 34.73 11.77
N ASP A 12 -6.87 35.01 11.78
CA ASP A 12 -7.64 35.07 13.02
C ASP A 12 -7.55 33.75 13.80
N GLY A 13 -7.17 33.85 15.08
CA GLY A 13 -6.93 32.74 15.99
C GLY A 13 -5.45 32.47 16.28
N ILE A 14 -5.06 31.19 16.26
CA ILE A 14 -3.71 30.75 16.59
C ILE A 14 -3.03 30.20 15.35
N SER A 15 -1.82 30.69 15.09
CA SER A 15 -0.95 30.19 14.05
C SER A 15 0.28 29.53 14.64
N VAL A 16 0.72 28.43 14.05
CA VAL A 16 2.00 27.78 14.33
C VAL A 16 2.90 27.89 13.09
N VAL A 17 4.12 28.38 13.29
CA VAL A 17 5.14 28.42 12.26
C VAL A 17 5.81 27.03 12.23
N VAL A 18 5.83 26.42 11.06
CA VAL A 18 6.34 25.07 10.82
C VAL A 18 7.39 25.11 9.74
N PRO A 19 8.66 24.82 10.04
CA PRO A 19 9.66 24.61 9.01
C PRO A 19 9.23 23.47 8.07
N ILE A 20 9.37 23.69 6.75
CA ILE A 20 8.91 22.74 5.72
C ILE A 20 9.48 21.32 5.92
N ILE A 21 10.69 21.24 6.48
CA ILE A 21 11.37 19.97 6.75
C ILE A 21 10.63 19.10 7.81
N LEU A 22 9.94 19.76 8.75
CA LEU A 22 9.16 19.07 9.80
C LEU A 22 7.73 18.75 9.35
N LEU A 23 7.24 19.43 8.31
CA LEU A 23 5.85 19.36 7.88
C LEU A 23 5.38 17.91 7.62
N LYS A 24 6.25 17.08 7.06
CA LYS A 24 5.89 15.72 6.67
C LYS A 24 5.55 14.81 7.85
N ASN A 25 6.32 14.91 8.93
CA ASN A 25 6.16 14.07 10.12
C ASN A 25 5.19 14.67 11.15
N LEU A 26 4.72 15.89 10.89
CA LEU A 26 3.80 16.58 11.80
C LEU A 26 2.45 15.88 11.81
N GLN A 27 1.95 15.49 12.96
CA GLN A 27 0.62 14.95 13.15
C GLN A 27 -0.37 16.06 13.47
N ALA A 28 -1.61 15.96 12.96
CA ALA A 28 -2.63 16.97 13.19
C ALA A 28 -3.25 16.89 14.62
N ALA A 29 -3.31 15.69 15.18
CA ALA A 29 -4.01 15.41 16.43
C ALA A 29 -3.63 16.31 17.63
N PRO A 30 -2.33 16.56 17.93
CA PRO A 30 -1.96 17.46 19.02
C PRO A 30 -2.45 18.89 18.83
N PHE A 31 -2.54 19.36 17.57
CA PHE A 31 -2.99 20.71 17.25
C PHE A 31 -4.51 20.89 17.30
N GLU A 32 -5.27 19.79 17.33
CA GLU A 32 -6.71 19.84 17.54
C GLU A 32 -7.06 20.38 18.93
N TRP A 33 -6.20 20.18 19.92
CA TRP A 33 -6.39 20.63 21.30
C TRP A 33 -6.15 22.13 21.49
N LEU A 34 -5.58 22.81 20.51
CA LEU A 34 -5.27 24.25 20.56
C LEU A 34 -4.43 24.63 21.81
N VAL A 35 -4.89 25.67 22.49
CA VAL A 35 -4.32 26.15 23.75
C VAL A 35 -5.39 26.17 24.85
N PRO A 36 -5.01 26.10 26.13
CA PRO A 36 -5.95 26.04 27.26
C PRO A 36 -7.06 27.09 27.25
N GLY A 37 -6.76 28.29 26.73
CA GLY A 37 -7.73 29.39 26.64
C GLY A 37 -8.86 29.19 25.65
N LEU A 38 -8.63 28.42 24.54
CA LEU A 38 -9.61 28.24 23.46
C LEU A 38 -10.23 26.86 23.42
N ILE A 39 -9.65 25.85 24.08
CA ILE A 39 -10.14 24.47 24.02
C ILE A 39 -11.59 24.36 24.54
N ARG A 40 -11.94 25.06 25.64
CA ARG A 40 -13.28 25.04 26.20
C ARG A 40 -14.32 25.61 25.24
N GLU A 41 -13.98 26.69 24.54
CA GLU A 41 -14.86 27.31 23.56
C GLU A 41 -15.04 26.39 22.34
N LYS A 42 -13.97 25.79 21.80
CA LYS A 42 -14.04 24.81 20.71
C LYS A 42 -14.94 23.65 21.08
N ILE A 43 -14.75 23.01 22.23
CA ILE A 43 -15.59 21.91 22.70
C ILE A 43 -17.05 22.35 22.85
N THR A 44 -17.29 23.55 23.40
CA THR A 44 -18.63 24.10 23.51
C THR A 44 -19.33 24.22 22.15
N LEU A 45 -18.65 24.74 21.16
CA LEU A 45 -19.19 24.87 19.80
C LEU A 45 -19.48 23.51 19.17
N LEU A 46 -18.57 22.55 19.30
CA LEU A 46 -18.77 21.18 18.82
C LEU A 46 -20.01 20.54 19.47
N LEU A 47 -20.13 20.61 20.78
CA LEU A 47 -21.27 20.02 21.52
C LEU A 47 -22.59 20.74 21.23
N LYS A 48 -22.57 22.06 21.02
CA LYS A 48 -23.74 22.83 20.59
C LYS A 48 -24.21 22.45 19.19
N ALA A 49 -23.33 22.00 18.32
CA ALA A 49 -23.68 21.57 16.98
C ALA A 49 -24.27 20.15 16.90
N LEU A 50 -24.20 19.36 18.00
CA LEU A 50 -24.80 18.03 18.06
C LEU A 50 -26.33 18.08 17.97
N PRO A 51 -26.98 17.01 17.47
CA PRO A 51 -28.46 16.90 17.46
C PRO A 51 -29.06 16.99 18.85
N GLY A 52 -30.28 17.55 18.95
CA GLY A 52 -31.00 17.74 20.24
C GLY A 52 -31.19 16.46 21.03
N ARG A 53 -31.34 15.32 20.34
CA ARG A 53 -31.46 13.97 20.95
C ARG A 53 -30.22 13.57 21.76
N ILE A 54 -29.04 14.11 21.42
CA ILE A 54 -27.78 13.83 22.13
C ILE A 54 -27.55 14.87 23.23
N LYS A 55 -27.86 16.13 22.95
CA LYS A 55 -27.64 17.25 23.92
C LYS A 55 -28.27 17.02 25.29
N ARG A 56 -29.43 16.37 25.36
CA ARG A 56 -30.13 16.06 26.62
C ARG A 56 -29.28 15.21 27.59
N TYR A 57 -28.37 14.37 27.08
CA TYR A 57 -27.51 13.51 27.91
C TYR A 57 -26.25 14.21 28.41
N ILE A 58 -25.86 15.32 27.76
CA ILE A 58 -24.65 16.07 28.05
C ILE A 58 -24.94 17.48 28.65
N THR A 59 -26.19 17.76 28.96
CA THR A 59 -26.60 19.01 29.61
C THR A 59 -26.54 18.84 31.15
N PRO A 60 -25.98 19.83 31.89
CA PRO A 60 -25.48 21.14 31.44
C PRO A 60 -24.08 21.06 30.82
N LEU A 61 -23.88 21.66 29.64
CA LEU A 61 -22.64 21.61 28.88
C LEU A 61 -21.38 22.07 29.65
N PRO A 62 -21.41 23.18 30.45
CA PRO A 62 -20.22 23.61 31.19
C PRO A 62 -19.70 22.55 32.17
N GLN A 63 -20.60 21.83 32.82
CA GLN A 63 -20.26 20.75 33.76
C GLN A 63 -19.66 19.57 33.00
N PHE A 64 -20.28 19.12 31.89
CA PHE A 64 -19.78 18.04 31.05
C PHE A 64 -18.36 18.33 30.51
N ILE A 65 -18.12 19.57 30.05
CA ILE A 65 -16.81 19.98 29.54
C ILE A 65 -15.77 19.98 30.68
N THR A 66 -16.13 20.41 31.86
CA THR A 66 -15.23 20.40 33.02
C THR A 66 -14.87 18.97 33.42
N GLU A 67 -15.86 18.07 33.50
CA GLU A 67 -15.65 16.64 33.75
C GLU A 67 -14.74 16.03 32.67
N PHE A 68 -14.99 16.29 31.38
CA PHE A 68 -14.15 15.80 30.28
C PHE A 68 -12.70 16.25 30.40
N LEU A 69 -12.45 17.53 30.61
CA LEU A 69 -11.09 18.06 30.72
C LEU A 69 -10.39 17.62 32.03
N SER A 70 -11.13 17.33 33.11
CA SER A 70 -10.55 16.82 34.35
C SER A 70 -10.10 15.35 34.26
N THR A 71 -10.50 14.61 33.23
CA THR A 71 -9.98 13.25 32.96
C THR A 71 -8.58 13.25 32.33
N GLU A 72 -7.98 14.42 32.09
CA GLU A 72 -6.67 14.60 31.48
C GLU A 72 -6.50 13.74 30.21
N PRO A 73 -7.36 13.91 29.21
CA PRO A 73 -7.31 13.09 28.01
C PRO A 73 -5.96 13.25 27.29
N ASP A 74 -5.49 12.17 26.67
CA ASP A 74 -4.23 12.18 25.93
C ASP A 74 -4.29 13.19 24.76
N GLN A 75 -3.52 14.26 24.88
CA GLN A 75 -3.46 15.32 23.86
C GLN A 75 -2.65 14.93 22.61
N GLN A 76 -1.99 13.79 22.60
CA GLN A 76 -1.38 13.23 21.38
C GLN A 76 -2.43 12.50 20.51
N ALA A 77 -3.55 12.12 21.10
CA ALA A 77 -4.68 11.54 20.37
C ALA A 77 -5.62 12.64 19.84
N SER A 78 -6.48 12.27 18.87
CA SER A 78 -7.48 13.20 18.32
C SER A 78 -8.49 13.65 19.38
N LEU A 79 -8.71 14.96 19.47
CA LEU A 79 -9.75 15.56 20.32
C LEU A 79 -11.13 14.99 20.01
N LEU A 80 -11.44 14.78 18.73
CA LEU A 80 -12.72 14.22 18.30
C LEU A 80 -12.93 12.81 18.83
N SER A 81 -11.91 11.97 18.75
CA SER A 81 -11.97 10.59 19.25
C SER A 81 -12.17 10.56 20.76
N ALA A 82 -11.45 11.40 21.49
CA ALA A 82 -11.61 11.50 22.94
C ALA A 82 -13.01 12.01 23.32
N LEU A 83 -13.50 13.02 22.62
CA LEU A 83 -14.83 13.60 22.87
C LEU A 83 -15.95 12.62 22.49
N TYR A 84 -15.83 11.92 21.37
CA TYR A 84 -16.74 10.85 20.96
C TYR A 84 -16.88 9.78 22.06
N THR A 85 -15.75 9.30 22.57
CA THR A 85 -15.72 8.28 23.63
C THR A 85 -16.43 8.78 24.91
N GLN A 86 -16.22 10.03 25.29
CA GLN A 86 -16.86 10.61 26.48
C GLN A 86 -18.38 10.82 26.28
N VAL A 87 -18.80 11.28 25.11
CA VAL A 87 -20.22 11.41 24.75
C VAL A 87 -20.88 10.02 24.72
N LEU A 88 -20.23 9.01 24.14
CA LEU A 88 -20.74 7.64 24.10
C LEU A 88 -20.95 7.08 25.53
N ARG A 89 -20.00 7.31 26.46
CA ARG A 89 -20.15 6.90 27.87
C ARG A 89 -21.36 7.50 28.52
N ARG A 90 -21.71 8.77 28.19
CA ARG A 90 -22.87 9.47 28.75
C ARG A 90 -24.18 9.01 28.11
N VAL A 91 -24.18 8.75 26.81
CA VAL A 91 -25.37 8.35 26.05
C VAL A 91 -25.71 6.88 26.28
N GLY A 92 -24.71 6.01 26.40
CA GLY A 92 -24.87 4.56 26.62
C GLY A 92 -25.34 3.75 25.39
N ASP A 93 -25.61 4.42 24.26
CA ASP A 93 -26.12 3.79 23.03
C ASP A 93 -25.40 4.34 21.82
N GLU A 94 -24.57 3.48 21.19
CA GLU A 94 -23.78 3.81 20.02
C GLU A 94 -24.64 4.08 18.78
N THR A 95 -25.83 3.47 18.69
CA THR A 95 -26.73 3.65 17.53
C THR A 95 -27.23 5.08 17.40
N LEU A 96 -27.37 5.79 18.51
CA LEU A 96 -27.74 7.20 18.54
C LEU A 96 -26.65 8.12 17.96
N LEU A 97 -25.38 7.68 17.99
CA LEU A 97 -24.22 8.43 17.49
C LEU A 97 -23.84 8.05 16.06
N ALA A 98 -24.24 6.87 15.58
CA ALA A 98 -23.84 6.33 14.30
C ALA A 98 -24.23 7.20 13.06
N GLY A 99 -25.23 8.08 13.21
CA GLY A 99 -25.66 8.99 12.12
C GLY A 99 -25.02 10.38 12.17
N ILE A 100 -24.04 10.63 13.04
CA ILE A 100 -23.41 11.95 13.21
C ILE A 100 -22.13 12.01 12.42
N ASP A 101 -22.06 12.93 11.46
CA ASP A 101 -20.82 13.24 10.73
C ASP A 101 -19.97 14.24 11.53
N TRP A 102 -19.11 13.71 12.38
CA TRP A 102 -18.22 14.51 13.24
C TRP A 102 -17.23 15.35 12.44
N GLN A 103 -16.81 14.90 11.26
CA GLN A 103 -15.90 15.68 10.41
C GLN A 103 -16.59 16.91 9.84
N LYS A 104 -17.85 16.78 9.45
CA LYS A 104 -18.67 17.91 9.00
C LYS A 104 -18.90 18.94 10.12
N LEU A 105 -19.06 18.47 11.35
CA LEU A 105 -19.17 19.37 12.52
C LEU A 105 -17.90 20.19 12.72
N VAL A 106 -16.72 19.57 12.61
CA VAL A 106 -15.43 20.29 12.68
C VAL A 106 -15.27 21.29 11.53
N ALA A 107 -15.68 20.91 10.33
CA ALA A 107 -15.59 21.78 9.16
C ALA A 107 -16.47 23.04 9.30
N SER A 108 -17.56 22.97 10.07
CA SER A 108 -18.46 24.09 10.33
C SER A 108 -18.00 25.04 11.45
N LEU A 109 -16.91 24.71 12.15
CA LEU A 109 -16.40 25.53 13.23
C LEU A 109 -15.79 26.86 12.72
N PRO A 110 -15.89 27.94 13.48
CA PRO A 110 -15.22 29.20 13.18
C PRO A 110 -13.69 29.02 13.06
N ASP A 111 -13.06 29.80 12.19
CA ASP A 111 -11.65 29.68 11.87
C ASP A 111 -10.72 29.83 13.07
N PHE A 112 -11.02 30.72 14.03
CA PHE A 112 -10.21 30.92 15.23
C PHE A 112 -10.14 29.68 16.14
N THR A 113 -11.05 28.70 15.96
CA THR A 113 -11.06 27.43 16.70
C THR A 113 -10.26 26.32 16.01
N ARG A 114 -9.58 26.62 14.91
CA ARG A 114 -8.73 25.69 14.17
C ARG A 114 -7.32 26.27 14.07
N MET A 115 -6.31 25.43 14.39
CA MET A 115 -4.91 25.83 14.24
C MET A 115 -4.62 26.24 12.79
N ASN A 116 -3.98 27.36 12.60
CA ASN A 116 -3.44 27.78 11.31
C ASN A 116 -1.94 27.41 11.25
N PHE A 117 -1.52 26.79 10.17
CA PHE A 117 -0.13 26.37 9.93
C PHE A 117 0.50 27.35 8.92
N ILE A 118 1.59 27.97 9.29
CA ILE A 118 2.40 28.80 8.40
C ILE A 118 3.67 28.02 8.11
N VAL A 119 3.80 27.51 6.90
CA VAL A 119 4.97 26.72 6.50
C VAL A 119 6.05 27.66 5.96
N VAL A 120 7.25 27.58 6.53
CA VAL A 120 8.38 28.41 6.17
C VAL A 120 9.55 27.60 5.63
N ASP A 121 10.40 28.23 4.81
CA ASP A 121 11.67 27.68 4.36
C ASP A 121 12.79 27.86 5.41
N GLU A 122 14.02 27.55 5.02
CA GLU A 122 15.21 27.69 5.90
C GLU A 122 15.63 29.15 6.18
N TYR A 123 15.04 30.09 5.46
CA TYR A 123 15.27 31.53 5.61
C TYR A 123 14.06 32.25 6.26
N ASP A 124 13.13 31.49 6.85
CA ASP A 124 11.88 31.95 7.42
C ASP A 124 10.91 32.63 6.43
N HIS A 125 11.11 32.41 5.10
CA HIS A 125 10.13 32.84 4.12
C HIS A 125 8.91 31.94 4.10
N GLU A 126 7.72 32.54 4.10
CA GLU A 126 6.46 31.81 4.01
C GLU A 126 6.34 31.11 2.64
N LEU A 127 6.10 29.79 2.67
CA LEU A 127 5.90 28.95 1.49
C LEU A 127 4.42 28.66 1.22
N ALA A 128 3.66 28.51 2.27
CA ALA A 128 2.22 28.27 2.23
C ALA A 128 1.63 28.46 3.63
N MET A 129 0.33 28.74 3.66
CA MET A 129 -0.44 28.89 4.87
C MET A 129 -1.78 28.16 4.73
N GLY A 130 -2.30 27.57 5.81
CA GLY A 130 -3.62 26.94 5.83
C GLY A 130 -3.95 26.24 7.13
N ARG A 131 -5.20 25.82 7.26
CA ARG A 131 -5.74 25.14 8.45
C ARG A 131 -5.91 23.62 8.28
N ASP A 132 -5.70 23.13 7.06
CA ASP A 132 -5.70 21.72 6.74
C ASP A 132 -4.27 21.24 6.45
N LEU A 133 -3.72 20.49 7.41
CA LEU A 133 -2.37 19.97 7.33
C LEU A 133 -2.20 18.97 6.19
N THR A 134 -3.26 18.24 5.83
CA THR A 134 -3.23 17.24 4.74
C THR A 134 -3.10 17.94 3.39
N VAL A 135 -3.86 18.99 3.18
CA VAL A 135 -3.80 19.82 1.98
C VAL A 135 -2.43 20.49 1.86
N LEU A 136 -1.89 21.05 2.95
CA LEU A 136 -0.57 21.65 2.97
C LEU A 136 0.54 20.66 2.61
N LYS A 137 0.50 19.46 3.19
CA LYS A 137 1.44 18.37 2.87
C LYS A 137 1.36 17.98 1.40
N HIS A 138 0.16 17.85 0.86
CA HIS A 138 -0.04 17.51 -0.55
C HIS A 138 0.53 18.60 -1.48
N ASN A 139 0.17 19.85 -1.24
CA ASN A 139 0.58 20.99 -2.07
C ASN A 139 2.10 21.23 -2.04
N LEU A 140 2.73 20.99 -0.90
CA LEU A 140 4.16 21.22 -0.72
C LEU A 140 5.03 19.96 -0.94
N LYS A 141 4.44 18.81 -1.28
CA LYS A 141 5.15 17.54 -1.46
C LYS A 141 6.42 17.68 -2.31
N ARG A 142 6.32 18.29 -3.49
CA ARG A 142 7.48 18.50 -4.38
C ARG A 142 8.55 19.45 -3.79
N LYS A 143 8.14 20.47 -3.02
CA LYS A 143 9.07 21.38 -2.35
C LYS A 143 9.77 20.71 -1.19
N ILE A 144 9.04 19.87 -0.41
CA ILE A 144 9.59 19.05 0.67
C ILE A 144 10.67 18.12 0.11
N GLU A 145 10.38 17.40 -0.97
CA GLU A 145 11.33 16.48 -1.61
C GLU A 145 12.57 17.22 -2.12
N LYS A 146 12.41 18.37 -2.77
CA LYS A 146 13.49 19.17 -3.29
C LYS A 146 14.38 19.77 -2.18
N GLN A 147 13.78 20.26 -1.10
CA GLN A 147 14.52 20.89 -0.01
C GLN A 147 15.22 19.86 0.89
N PHE A 148 14.67 18.66 1.00
CA PHE A 148 15.36 17.56 1.65
C PHE A 148 16.61 17.12 0.86
N SER A 149 16.55 17.13 -0.47
CA SER A 149 17.71 16.86 -1.32
C SER A 149 18.74 18.01 -1.37
N VAL A 150 18.32 19.24 -1.09
CA VAL A 150 19.16 20.46 -1.08
C VAL A 150 19.73 20.77 0.32
N ALA A 151 19.07 20.30 1.39
CA ALA A 151 19.67 20.37 2.72
C ALA A 151 21.03 19.63 2.67
N ASN A 152 22.13 20.31 2.96
CA ASN A 152 23.50 19.78 3.05
C ASN A 152 23.56 18.63 4.09
N ILE A 153 22.92 17.54 3.75
CA ILE A 153 23.09 16.25 4.35
C ILE A 153 24.48 15.81 3.91
N ASP A 154 25.24 15.30 4.82
CA ASP A 154 26.60 14.85 4.58
C ASP A 154 26.66 14.00 3.30
N LYS A 155 26.98 14.66 2.17
CA LYS A 155 27.06 14.02 0.84
C LYS A 155 28.11 12.90 0.83
N SER A 156 28.93 12.80 1.88
CA SER A 156 29.88 11.71 2.05
C SER A 156 29.20 10.34 2.16
N LEU A 157 27.93 10.30 2.59
CA LEU A 157 27.14 9.07 2.69
C LEU A 157 26.50 8.65 1.36
N GLU A 158 26.37 9.57 0.40
CA GLU A 158 25.83 9.27 -0.91
C GLU A 158 26.92 8.82 -1.89
N LYS A 159 26.58 7.94 -2.82
CA LYS A 159 27.45 7.53 -3.93
C LYS A 159 26.69 7.62 -5.24
N GLU A 160 27.30 8.29 -6.22
CA GLU A 160 26.71 8.53 -7.55
C GLU A 160 26.62 7.25 -8.40
N GLU A 161 27.57 6.31 -8.20
CA GLU A 161 27.59 5.07 -8.94
C GLU A 161 28.08 3.92 -8.04
N VAL A 162 27.27 2.89 -7.91
CA VAL A 162 27.53 1.68 -7.15
C VAL A 162 27.55 0.48 -8.11
N LYS A 163 28.69 -0.16 -8.24
CA LYS A 163 28.89 -1.38 -9.06
C LYS A 163 29.05 -2.65 -8.23
N ARG A 164 29.37 -2.50 -6.94
CA ARG A 164 29.53 -3.58 -5.98
C ARG A 164 29.12 -3.08 -4.59
N TRP A 165 28.83 -4.01 -3.69
CA TRP A 165 28.56 -3.65 -2.29
C TRP A 165 29.87 -3.33 -1.56
N ASN A 166 30.29 -2.09 -1.57
CA ASN A 166 31.55 -1.59 -0.99
C ASN A 166 31.36 -0.29 -0.20
N PHE A 167 30.21 -0.13 0.43
CA PHE A 167 29.82 1.09 1.13
C PHE A 167 29.41 0.83 2.59
N GLY A 168 29.69 -0.37 3.10
CA GLY A 168 29.33 -0.77 4.46
C GLY A 168 27.87 -1.20 4.59
N ASP A 169 27.38 -1.23 5.81
CA ASP A 169 26.03 -1.64 6.13
C ASP A 169 25.06 -0.47 5.96
N ILE A 170 23.88 -0.78 5.50
CA ILE A 170 22.79 0.17 5.41
C ILE A 170 21.98 0.08 6.69
N SER A 171 22.19 1.05 7.61
CA SER A 171 21.40 1.17 8.83
C SER A 171 19.94 1.46 8.52
N GLN A 172 19.02 0.97 9.36
CA GLN A 172 17.59 1.26 9.19
C GLN A 172 17.26 2.75 9.27
N SER A 173 18.02 3.50 10.08
CA SER A 173 17.90 4.96 10.15
C SER A 173 19.22 5.59 10.54
N ILE A 174 19.46 6.79 10.04
CA ILE A 174 20.60 7.64 10.39
C ILE A 174 20.03 8.91 10.99
N VAL A 175 20.47 9.28 12.20
CA VAL A 175 20.09 10.55 12.81
C VAL A 175 21.06 11.62 12.33
N LEU A 176 20.56 12.55 11.54
CA LEU A 176 21.33 13.69 11.06
C LEU A 176 21.03 14.89 11.97
N GLN A 177 22.09 15.56 12.44
CA GLN A 177 21.95 16.78 13.25
C GLN A 177 22.09 18.00 12.36
N ARG A 178 21.11 18.91 12.42
CA ARG A 178 21.15 20.20 11.75
C ARG A 178 20.82 21.31 12.75
N GLY A 179 21.84 22.00 13.24
CA GLY A 179 21.66 22.90 14.38
C GLY A 179 21.12 22.14 15.59
N ASP A 180 20.03 22.63 16.17
CA ASP A 180 19.36 21.97 17.31
C ASP A 180 18.34 20.87 16.91
N GLN A 181 18.16 20.60 15.60
CA GLN A 181 17.19 19.63 15.11
C GLN A 181 17.83 18.30 14.75
N LYS A 182 17.18 17.21 15.18
CA LYS A 182 17.51 15.83 14.79
C LYS A 182 16.54 15.37 13.71
N ILE A 183 17.05 14.92 12.59
CA ILE A 183 16.27 14.45 11.44
C ILE A 183 16.64 12.99 11.19
N ASN A 184 15.64 12.11 11.11
CA ASN A 184 15.87 10.73 10.69
C ASN A 184 15.94 10.66 9.17
N ALA A 185 17.03 10.11 8.66
CA ALA A 185 17.22 9.82 7.24
C ALA A 185 17.46 8.31 7.06
N TYR A 186 17.13 7.83 5.87
CA TYR A 186 17.20 6.41 5.53
C TYR A 186 18.08 6.26 4.29
N LEU A 187 19.22 5.60 4.45
CA LEU A 187 20.13 5.32 3.35
C LEU A 187 19.59 4.13 2.55
N ALA A 188 19.57 4.25 1.21
CA ALA A 188 19.08 3.19 0.36
C ALA A 188 19.77 3.21 -1.01
N LEU A 189 19.91 2.01 -1.60
CA LEU A 189 20.25 1.89 -3.01
C LEU A 189 19.06 2.36 -3.85
N LYS A 190 19.36 3.14 -4.89
CA LYS A 190 18.37 3.65 -5.84
C LYS A 190 18.80 3.34 -7.25
N LYS A 191 17.89 2.82 -8.05
CA LYS A 191 18.10 2.69 -9.50
C LYS A 191 17.89 4.04 -10.16
N GLU A 192 18.91 4.55 -10.87
CA GLU A 192 18.87 5.80 -11.62
C GLU A 192 19.21 5.52 -13.09
N GLY A 193 18.19 5.28 -13.90
CA GLY A 193 18.38 4.85 -15.30
C GLY A 193 19.14 3.52 -15.37
N ASN A 194 20.34 3.53 -15.93
CA ASN A 194 21.22 2.36 -16.05
C ASN A 194 22.24 2.22 -14.90
N LYS A 195 22.23 3.16 -13.95
CA LYS A 195 23.15 3.18 -12.81
C LYS A 195 22.41 2.84 -11.53
N VAL A 196 23.17 2.43 -10.53
CA VAL A 196 22.73 2.28 -9.15
C VAL A 196 23.49 3.30 -8.32
N ALA A 197 22.77 4.09 -7.56
CA ALA A 197 23.32 5.10 -6.64
C ALA A 197 22.95 4.76 -5.20
N LEU A 198 23.68 5.32 -4.24
CA LEU A 198 23.33 5.31 -2.83
C LEU A 198 22.79 6.66 -2.47
N ARG A 199 21.55 6.72 -1.96
CA ARG A 199 20.82 7.96 -1.69
C ARG A 199 20.19 7.96 -0.31
N LEU A 200 20.02 9.14 0.24
CA LEU A 200 19.30 9.38 1.47
C LEU A 200 17.83 9.70 1.19
N PHE A 201 16.96 9.11 1.98
CA PHE A 201 15.51 9.31 1.94
C PHE A 201 15.00 9.83 3.28
N ASN A 202 13.90 10.55 3.23
CA ASN A 202 13.25 11.09 4.42
C ASN A 202 12.11 10.22 4.95
N GLN A 203 11.76 9.13 4.24
CA GLN A 203 10.71 8.19 4.64
C GLN A 203 11.20 6.77 4.53
N PRO A 204 10.92 5.93 5.54
CA PRO A 204 11.34 4.53 5.53
C PRO A 204 10.69 3.74 4.40
N GLU A 205 9.42 4.00 4.08
CA GLU A 205 8.69 3.29 3.03
C GLU A 205 9.28 3.56 1.64
N THR A 206 9.54 4.84 1.34
CA THR A 206 10.16 5.25 0.06
C THR A 206 11.60 4.74 -0.06
N ALA A 207 12.35 4.75 1.04
CA ALA A 207 13.70 4.19 1.11
C ALA A 207 13.68 2.69 0.86
N LEU A 208 12.75 1.96 1.48
CA LEU A 208 12.63 0.52 1.35
C LEU A 208 12.30 0.09 -0.07
N GLU A 209 11.34 0.76 -0.73
CA GLU A 209 10.98 0.44 -2.12
C GLU A 209 12.13 0.78 -3.08
N ALA A 210 12.77 1.94 -2.92
CA ALA A 210 13.95 2.29 -3.71
C ALA A 210 15.10 1.29 -3.49
N HIS A 211 15.29 0.82 -2.25
CA HIS A 211 16.32 -0.15 -1.90
C HIS A 211 16.09 -1.50 -2.55
N LYS A 212 14.85 -2.00 -2.57
CA LYS A 212 14.49 -3.25 -3.27
C LYS A 212 14.82 -3.15 -4.77
N GLU A 213 14.43 -2.04 -5.41
CA GLU A 213 14.75 -1.82 -6.83
C GLU A 213 16.27 -1.68 -7.06
N GLY A 214 16.96 -0.95 -6.19
CA GLY A 214 18.41 -0.75 -6.24
C GLY A 214 19.19 -2.05 -6.09
N ILE A 215 18.81 -2.90 -5.14
CA ILE A 215 19.40 -4.24 -4.95
C ILE A 215 19.25 -5.10 -6.20
N LEU A 216 18.04 -5.14 -6.78
CA LEU A 216 17.79 -5.90 -8.00
C LEU A 216 18.61 -5.36 -9.20
N ALA A 217 18.74 -4.05 -9.30
CA ALA A 217 19.56 -3.41 -10.34
C ALA A 217 21.05 -3.74 -10.14
N LEU A 218 21.55 -3.67 -8.90
CA LEU A 218 22.94 -4.02 -8.56
C LEU A 218 23.22 -5.51 -8.85
N ALA A 219 22.32 -6.40 -8.41
CA ALA A 219 22.44 -7.83 -8.72
C ALA A 219 22.44 -8.09 -10.22
N ARG A 220 21.64 -7.35 -11.00
CA ARG A 220 21.62 -7.45 -12.47
C ARG A 220 22.98 -7.08 -13.11
N LEU A 221 23.66 -6.07 -12.57
CA LEU A 221 25.02 -5.69 -13.04
C LEU A 221 26.04 -6.79 -12.75
N ILE A 222 25.98 -7.41 -11.57
CA ILE A 222 26.91 -8.43 -11.13
C ILE A 222 26.68 -9.76 -11.86
N LEU A 223 25.41 -10.16 -12.02
CA LEU A 223 25.01 -11.44 -12.64
C LEU A 223 24.85 -11.35 -14.17
N ILE A 224 25.52 -10.41 -14.81
CA ILE A 224 25.38 -10.16 -16.26
C ILE A 224 25.66 -11.41 -17.12
N LYS A 225 26.58 -12.28 -16.70
CA LYS A 225 26.89 -13.52 -17.42
C LYS A 225 25.70 -14.49 -17.40
N GLN A 226 25.09 -14.69 -16.24
CA GLN A 226 23.91 -15.54 -16.04
C GLN A 226 22.69 -14.98 -16.77
N ILE A 227 22.54 -13.66 -16.79
CA ILE A 227 21.46 -12.99 -17.54
C ILE A 227 21.61 -13.22 -19.03
N ARG A 228 22.80 -13.01 -19.60
CA ARG A 228 23.04 -13.28 -21.03
C ARG A 228 22.82 -14.75 -21.40
N GLN A 229 23.18 -15.67 -20.49
CA GLN A 229 22.88 -17.09 -20.68
C GLN A 229 21.37 -17.36 -20.66
N SER A 230 20.63 -16.71 -19.78
CA SER A 230 19.17 -16.77 -19.71
C SER A 230 18.50 -16.18 -20.96
N GLU A 231 19.00 -15.06 -21.47
CA GLU A 231 18.52 -14.46 -22.73
C GLU A 231 18.69 -15.43 -23.92
N ARG A 232 19.81 -16.14 -23.99
CA ARG A 232 20.04 -17.17 -25.03
C ARG A 232 19.09 -18.36 -24.88
N LEU A 233 18.75 -18.75 -23.65
CA LEU A 233 17.76 -19.81 -23.40
C LEU A 233 16.36 -19.42 -23.88
N LEU A 234 16.03 -18.13 -23.83
CA LEU A 234 14.72 -17.57 -24.17
C LEU A 234 14.63 -17.03 -25.62
N ASN A 235 15.52 -17.47 -26.53
CA ASN A 235 15.64 -16.89 -27.88
C ASN A 235 14.45 -17.15 -28.80
N ASN A 236 13.49 -18.00 -28.45
CA ASN A 236 12.35 -18.34 -29.30
C ASN A 236 11.03 -18.34 -28.52
N LEU A 237 10.53 -17.13 -28.19
CA LEU A 237 9.23 -16.93 -27.50
C LEU A 237 8.14 -16.37 -28.43
N THR A 238 8.34 -16.42 -29.75
CA THR A 238 7.39 -15.88 -30.72
C THR A 238 6.03 -16.57 -30.62
N GLU A 239 6.01 -17.91 -30.54
CA GLU A 239 4.76 -18.67 -30.39
C GLU A 239 4.05 -18.36 -29.07
N VAL A 240 4.81 -18.14 -27.98
CA VAL A 240 4.28 -17.76 -26.67
C VAL A 240 3.66 -16.36 -26.73
N SER A 241 4.34 -15.43 -27.41
CA SER A 241 3.83 -14.07 -27.63
C SER A 241 2.53 -14.08 -28.44
N LEU A 242 2.49 -14.84 -29.53
CA LEU A 242 1.28 -15.01 -30.35
C LEU A 242 0.13 -15.66 -29.56
N GLY A 243 0.43 -16.65 -28.74
CA GLY A 243 -0.57 -17.33 -27.92
C GLY A 243 -1.18 -16.44 -26.82
N LEU A 244 -0.49 -15.36 -26.42
CA LEU A 244 -0.99 -14.35 -25.49
C LEU A 244 -1.69 -13.17 -26.20
N GLU A 245 -2.02 -13.31 -27.46
CA GLU A 245 -2.87 -12.38 -28.24
C GLU A 245 -2.49 -10.91 -28.13
N GLY A 246 -1.19 -10.58 -28.19
CA GLY A 246 -0.71 -9.20 -28.15
C GLY A 246 -0.56 -8.57 -26.77
N LEU A 247 -0.81 -9.32 -25.69
CA LEU A 247 -0.51 -8.86 -24.34
C LEU A 247 0.98 -8.61 -24.11
N TYR A 248 1.84 -9.32 -24.88
CA TYR A 248 3.28 -9.27 -24.78
C TYR A 248 3.97 -9.34 -26.14
N THR A 249 5.07 -8.60 -26.28
CA THR A 249 6.09 -8.88 -27.29
C THR A 249 7.08 -9.92 -26.76
N SER A 250 7.81 -10.60 -27.65
CA SER A 250 8.86 -11.56 -27.26
C SER A 250 9.92 -10.92 -26.35
N ASP A 251 10.31 -9.67 -26.63
CA ASP A 251 11.28 -8.93 -25.80
C ASP A 251 10.76 -8.63 -24.41
N GLN A 252 9.47 -8.32 -24.28
CA GLN A 252 8.84 -8.11 -22.98
C GLN A 252 8.79 -9.39 -22.16
N LEU A 253 8.45 -10.53 -22.80
CA LEU A 253 8.48 -11.85 -22.17
C LEU A 253 9.86 -12.18 -21.61
N VAL A 254 10.91 -12.03 -22.42
CA VAL A 254 12.30 -12.26 -21.99
C VAL A 254 12.64 -11.40 -20.77
N LYS A 255 12.37 -10.10 -20.84
CA LYS A 255 12.67 -9.15 -19.76
C LYS A 255 11.93 -9.49 -18.47
N GLU A 256 10.63 -9.79 -18.54
CA GLU A 256 9.81 -10.07 -17.35
C GLU A 256 10.12 -11.44 -16.74
N ILE A 257 10.36 -12.48 -17.53
CA ILE A 257 10.76 -13.80 -17.04
C ILE A 257 12.09 -13.71 -16.28
N ILE A 258 13.09 -13.04 -16.86
CA ILE A 258 14.39 -12.85 -16.18
C ILE A 258 14.24 -12.01 -14.93
N ALA A 259 13.49 -10.90 -14.98
CA ALA A 259 13.28 -10.02 -13.83
C ALA A 259 12.59 -10.74 -12.67
N THR A 260 11.55 -11.52 -12.95
CA THR A 260 10.81 -12.30 -11.95
C THR A 260 11.69 -13.39 -11.33
N SER A 261 12.45 -14.12 -12.16
CA SER A 261 13.38 -15.15 -11.68
C SER A 261 14.53 -14.57 -10.85
N LEU A 262 15.07 -13.43 -11.24
CA LEU A 262 16.09 -12.72 -10.47
C LEU A 262 15.53 -12.24 -9.12
N LYS A 263 14.33 -11.65 -9.11
CA LYS A 263 13.66 -11.22 -7.88
C LYS A 263 13.45 -12.38 -6.91
N ALA A 264 13.08 -13.56 -7.40
CA ALA A 264 12.87 -14.75 -6.58
C ALA A 264 14.17 -15.29 -5.93
N ILE A 265 15.35 -14.92 -6.46
CA ILE A 265 16.65 -15.28 -5.88
C ILE A 265 17.14 -14.20 -4.90
N ILE A 266 17.09 -12.95 -5.34
CA ILE A 266 17.71 -11.83 -4.61
C ILE A 266 16.83 -11.34 -3.47
N LEU A 267 15.51 -11.35 -3.66
CA LEU A 267 14.50 -10.91 -2.70
C LEU A 267 13.44 -12.01 -2.51
N PRO A 268 13.83 -13.20 -2.01
CA PRO A 268 12.87 -14.28 -1.79
C PRO A 268 11.84 -13.86 -0.75
N PRO A 269 10.56 -14.21 -0.94
CA PRO A 269 9.47 -13.88 -0.03
C PRO A 269 9.72 -14.39 1.39
N GLY A 270 9.30 -13.61 2.38
CA GLY A 270 9.44 -13.95 3.80
C GLY A 270 10.87 -13.90 4.34
N GLN A 271 11.85 -13.52 3.53
CA GLN A 271 13.24 -13.37 3.98
C GLN A 271 13.66 -11.91 4.08
N ALA A 272 14.69 -11.67 4.90
CA ALA A 272 15.23 -10.33 5.10
C ALA A 272 15.77 -9.74 3.79
N ILE A 273 15.50 -8.46 3.57
CA ILE A 273 16.07 -7.67 2.48
C ILE A 273 17.53 -7.40 2.83
N PRO A 274 18.49 -7.61 1.91
CA PRO A 274 19.90 -7.33 2.17
C PRO A 274 20.16 -5.89 2.61
N GLN A 275 20.72 -5.73 3.79
CA GLN A 275 21.14 -4.43 4.34
C GLN A 275 22.65 -4.39 4.63
N TYR A 276 23.33 -5.51 4.49
CA TYR A 276 24.78 -5.66 4.70
C TYR A 276 25.41 -6.58 3.65
N ALA A 277 26.71 -6.45 3.48
CA ALA A 277 27.47 -7.08 2.40
C ALA A 277 27.34 -8.60 2.36
N ASP A 278 27.40 -9.27 3.53
CA ASP A 278 27.39 -10.73 3.60
C ASP A 278 26.07 -11.32 3.12
N LEU A 279 24.93 -10.76 3.56
CA LEU A 279 23.63 -11.21 3.10
C LEU A 279 23.44 -10.95 1.60
N PHE A 280 23.89 -9.80 1.11
CA PHE A 280 23.83 -9.54 -0.33
C PHE A 280 24.73 -10.52 -1.11
N GLN A 281 25.92 -10.80 -0.63
CA GLN A 281 26.82 -11.77 -1.28
C GLN A 281 26.26 -13.19 -1.26
N GLU A 282 25.59 -13.60 -0.18
CA GLU A 282 24.85 -14.87 -0.12
C GLU A 282 23.81 -14.95 -1.26
N ARG A 283 23.01 -13.87 -1.46
CA ARG A 283 22.03 -13.81 -2.55
C ARG A 283 22.69 -13.84 -3.94
N ILE A 284 23.80 -13.15 -4.12
CA ILE A 284 24.58 -13.16 -5.37
C ILE A 284 25.14 -14.56 -5.65
N ASN A 285 25.64 -15.25 -4.62
CA ASN A 285 26.13 -16.63 -4.76
C ASN A 285 25.01 -17.57 -5.21
N ALA A 286 23.76 -17.39 -4.73
CA ALA A 286 22.61 -18.14 -5.22
C ALA A 286 22.25 -17.83 -6.69
N GLY A 287 22.83 -16.79 -7.27
CA GLY A 287 22.62 -16.39 -8.67
C GLY A 287 23.00 -17.46 -9.70
N HIS A 288 23.77 -18.51 -9.34
CA HIS A 288 24.00 -19.66 -10.21
C HIS A 288 22.69 -20.39 -10.57
N GLN A 289 21.64 -20.27 -9.76
CA GLN A 289 20.33 -20.87 -10.00
C GLN A 289 19.48 -20.08 -11.02
N LEU A 290 19.95 -18.89 -11.48
CA LEU A 290 19.13 -17.99 -12.31
C LEU A 290 18.67 -18.66 -13.60
N VAL A 291 19.57 -19.32 -14.31
CA VAL A 291 19.25 -19.98 -15.60
C VAL A 291 18.20 -21.08 -15.42
N GLN A 292 18.33 -21.87 -14.33
CA GLN A 292 17.35 -22.90 -14.00
C GLN A 292 15.97 -22.30 -13.67
N LYS A 293 15.91 -21.27 -12.82
CA LYS A 293 14.65 -20.61 -12.49
C LYS A 293 14.00 -19.93 -13.70
N VAL A 294 14.80 -19.34 -14.58
CA VAL A 294 14.33 -18.79 -15.86
C VAL A 294 13.71 -19.88 -16.72
N GLY A 295 14.37 -21.04 -16.85
CA GLY A 295 13.82 -22.17 -17.61
C GLY A 295 12.50 -22.70 -17.04
N MET A 296 12.41 -22.82 -15.71
CA MET A 296 11.16 -23.21 -15.01
C MET A 296 10.03 -22.22 -15.29
N LEU A 297 10.28 -20.92 -15.09
CA LEU A 297 9.27 -19.90 -15.33
C LEU A 297 8.85 -19.82 -16.80
N ALA A 298 9.80 -19.92 -17.71
CA ALA A 298 9.51 -19.96 -19.14
C ALA A 298 8.60 -21.12 -19.53
N SER A 299 8.80 -22.30 -18.94
CA SER A 299 7.90 -23.46 -19.13
C SER A 299 6.49 -23.17 -18.63
N HIS A 300 6.35 -22.57 -17.45
CA HIS A 300 5.03 -22.16 -16.94
C HIS A 300 4.37 -21.12 -17.85
N VAL A 301 5.09 -20.11 -18.30
CA VAL A 301 4.56 -19.07 -19.19
C VAL A 301 4.17 -19.65 -20.55
N LYS A 302 4.93 -20.60 -21.10
CA LYS A 302 4.58 -21.32 -22.33
C LYS A 302 3.28 -22.08 -22.19
N GLU A 303 3.12 -22.82 -21.11
CA GLU A 303 1.87 -23.54 -20.81
C GLU A 303 0.71 -22.58 -20.57
N THR A 304 0.94 -21.47 -19.85
CA THR A 304 -0.05 -20.39 -19.68
C THR A 304 -0.54 -19.88 -21.03
N SER A 305 0.36 -19.57 -21.94
CA SER A 305 0.04 -19.09 -23.30
C SER A 305 -0.84 -20.09 -24.07
N TYR A 306 -0.49 -21.37 -24.00
CA TYR A 306 -1.27 -22.44 -24.62
C TYR A 306 -2.69 -22.54 -24.05
N LEU A 307 -2.81 -22.60 -22.71
CA LEU A 307 -4.10 -22.68 -22.01
C LEU A 307 -4.95 -21.41 -22.23
N TYR A 308 -4.32 -20.24 -22.22
CA TYR A 308 -4.99 -18.97 -22.50
C TYR A 308 -5.65 -18.97 -23.89
N ARG A 309 -4.92 -19.37 -24.92
CA ARG A 309 -5.43 -19.47 -26.29
C ARG A 309 -6.58 -20.48 -26.38
N GLN A 310 -6.46 -21.65 -25.73
CA GLN A 310 -7.52 -22.65 -25.69
C GLN A 310 -8.79 -22.12 -25.00
N LEU A 311 -8.64 -21.46 -23.85
CA LEU A 311 -9.76 -20.83 -23.15
C LEU A 311 -10.45 -19.80 -24.04
N ARG A 312 -9.69 -18.90 -24.65
CA ARG A 312 -10.20 -17.88 -25.57
C ARG A 312 -11.01 -18.48 -26.72
N SER A 313 -10.54 -19.57 -27.30
CA SER A 313 -11.27 -20.26 -28.38
C SER A 313 -12.56 -20.95 -27.92
N LYS A 314 -12.62 -21.45 -26.68
CA LYS A 314 -13.82 -22.14 -26.13
C LYS A 314 -14.86 -21.17 -25.56
N LEU A 315 -14.47 -19.95 -25.16
CA LEU A 315 -15.41 -19.01 -24.55
C LEU A 315 -16.56 -18.65 -25.50
N GLY A 316 -16.31 -18.22 -26.72
CA GLY A 316 -17.33 -17.98 -27.76
C GLY A 316 -18.71 -17.55 -27.22
N GLN A 317 -19.73 -18.37 -27.48
CA GLN A 317 -21.12 -18.16 -27.04
C GLN A 317 -21.49 -18.95 -25.77
N HIS A 318 -20.53 -19.47 -25.01
CA HIS A 318 -20.80 -20.25 -23.80
C HIS A 318 -21.43 -19.36 -22.70
N VAL A 319 -22.43 -19.89 -21.96
CA VAL A 319 -23.14 -19.14 -20.89
C VAL A 319 -22.21 -18.59 -19.84
N LEU A 320 -21.14 -19.32 -19.49
CA LEU A 320 -20.13 -18.89 -18.51
C LEU A 320 -19.11 -17.87 -19.06
N THR A 321 -19.21 -17.47 -20.34
CA THR A 321 -18.23 -16.54 -20.96
C THR A 321 -17.97 -15.29 -20.12
N PRO A 322 -18.99 -14.53 -19.63
CA PRO A 322 -18.73 -13.31 -18.88
C PRO A 322 -17.95 -13.56 -17.56
N ILE A 323 -18.22 -14.70 -16.92
CA ILE A 323 -17.61 -15.06 -15.62
C ILE A 323 -16.16 -15.52 -15.83
N ILE A 324 -15.95 -16.45 -16.76
CA ILE A 324 -14.64 -17.02 -17.04
C ILE A 324 -13.72 -16.00 -17.69
N GLN A 325 -14.24 -15.15 -18.58
CA GLN A 325 -13.46 -14.08 -19.18
C GLN A 325 -12.95 -13.09 -18.13
N LYS A 326 -13.82 -12.65 -17.21
CA LYS A 326 -13.42 -11.77 -16.11
C LYS A 326 -12.36 -12.40 -15.21
N GLN A 327 -12.47 -13.69 -14.91
CA GLN A 327 -11.48 -14.44 -14.13
C GLN A 327 -10.16 -14.55 -14.91
N LEU A 328 -10.21 -14.88 -16.19
CA LEU A 328 -9.05 -15.00 -17.06
C LEU A 328 -8.29 -13.66 -17.19
N GLU A 329 -9.00 -12.57 -17.43
CA GLU A 329 -8.43 -11.22 -17.50
C GLU A 329 -7.83 -10.75 -16.17
N ALA A 330 -8.36 -11.24 -15.04
CA ALA A 330 -7.77 -10.97 -13.73
C ALA A 330 -6.47 -11.75 -13.48
N LEU A 331 -6.24 -12.87 -14.16
CA LEU A 331 -5.01 -13.67 -14.04
C LEU A 331 -4.00 -13.32 -15.13
N VAL A 332 -4.42 -13.24 -16.40
CA VAL A 332 -3.55 -13.03 -17.55
C VAL A 332 -3.81 -11.64 -18.14
N TYR A 333 -2.93 -10.69 -17.82
CA TYR A 333 -2.99 -9.28 -18.21
C TYR A 333 -1.57 -8.73 -18.41
N PRO A 334 -1.36 -7.59 -19.09
CA PRO A 334 -0.03 -7.01 -19.26
C PRO A 334 0.70 -6.82 -17.93
N GLY A 335 1.87 -7.40 -17.76
CA GLY A 335 2.66 -7.36 -16.53
C GLY A 335 2.34 -8.47 -15.52
N PHE A 336 1.47 -9.45 -15.82
CA PHE A 336 1.13 -10.52 -14.88
C PHE A 336 2.35 -11.36 -14.46
N ILE A 337 3.35 -11.52 -15.34
CA ILE A 337 4.55 -12.31 -15.04
C ILE A 337 5.32 -11.72 -13.85
N VAL A 338 5.50 -10.40 -13.82
CA VAL A 338 6.21 -9.72 -12.72
C VAL A 338 5.36 -9.58 -11.47
N LYS A 339 4.03 -9.47 -11.63
CA LYS A 339 3.08 -9.26 -10.53
C LYS A 339 2.64 -10.55 -9.84
N THR A 340 2.79 -11.70 -10.49
CA THR A 340 2.50 -13.01 -9.89
C THR A 340 3.62 -13.40 -8.91
N PRO A 341 3.32 -13.66 -7.63
CA PRO A 341 4.30 -14.15 -6.68
C PRO A 341 4.94 -15.46 -7.16
N TRP A 342 6.24 -15.65 -6.87
CA TRP A 342 6.99 -16.82 -7.33
C TRP A 342 6.33 -18.14 -6.92
N GLU A 343 5.81 -18.21 -5.70
CA GLU A 343 5.17 -19.41 -5.13
C GLU A 343 3.90 -19.81 -5.88
N GLN A 344 3.23 -18.84 -6.52
CA GLN A 344 1.97 -19.10 -7.23
C GLN A 344 2.19 -19.73 -8.61
N TRP A 345 3.39 -19.66 -9.17
CA TRP A 345 3.66 -20.19 -10.50
C TRP A 345 3.43 -21.71 -10.60
N SER A 346 3.68 -22.45 -9.54
CA SER A 346 3.36 -23.88 -9.49
C SER A 346 1.86 -24.18 -9.58
N ARG A 347 1.01 -23.22 -9.26
CA ARG A 347 -0.45 -23.33 -9.26
C ARG A 347 -1.12 -22.57 -10.41
N PHE A 348 -0.43 -21.61 -11.00
CA PHE A 348 -1.01 -20.68 -11.96
C PHE A 348 -1.71 -21.37 -13.14
N ASN A 349 -1.06 -22.35 -13.76
CA ASN A 349 -1.63 -23.11 -14.86
C ASN A 349 -2.80 -24.01 -14.42
N VAL A 350 -2.79 -24.47 -13.18
CA VAL A 350 -3.91 -25.26 -12.61
C VAL A 350 -5.18 -24.41 -12.50
N TYR A 351 -5.06 -23.10 -12.24
CA TYR A 351 -6.21 -22.19 -12.26
C TYR A 351 -6.84 -22.09 -13.66
N LEU A 352 -6.02 -22.00 -14.70
CA LEU A 352 -6.51 -21.99 -16.09
C LEU A 352 -7.12 -23.34 -16.51
N GLN A 353 -6.50 -24.45 -16.10
CA GLN A 353 -7.05 -25.79 -16.32
C GLN A 353 -8.41 -25.96 -15.61
N ALA A 354 -8.58 -25.40 -14.40
CA ALA A 354 -9.83 -25.43 -13.69
C ALA A 354 -10.94 -24.68 -14.42
N MET A 355 -10.64 -23.58 -15.09
CA MET A 355 -11.60 -22.88 -15.96
C MET A 355 -12.03 -23.75 -17.15
N MET A 356 -11.08 -24.45 -17.76
CA MET A 356 -11.38 -25.37 -18.87
C MET A 356 -12.34 -26.48 -18.42
N LEU A 357 -12.02 -27.13 -17.30
CA LEU A 357 -12.86 -28.20 -16.75
C LEU A 357 -14.26 -27.71 -16.32
N ARG A 358 -14.34 -26.48 -15.80
CA ARG A 358 -15.63 -25.87 -15.44
C ARG A 358 -16.50 -25.68 -16.70
N LEU A 359 -15.93 -25.18 -17.80
CA LEU A 359 -16.65 -25.05 -19.07
C LEU A 359 -17.17 -26.43 -19.57
N GLU A 360 -16.33 -27.46 -19.51
CA GLU A 360 -16.68 -28.83 -20.00
C GLU A 360 -17.79 -29.49 -19.17
N LYS A 361 -17.81 -29.24 -17.86
CA LYS A 361 -18.76 -29.87 -16.91
C LYS A 361 -20.05 -29.07 -16.65
N TYR A 362 -20.15 -27.88 -17.19
CA TYR A 362 -21.24 -26.97 -16.89
C TYR A 362 -22.63 -27.54 -17.22
N GLY A 363 -22.76 -28.29 -18.33
CA GLY A 363 -24.03 -28.84 -18.77
C GLY A 363 -24.76 -29.65 -17.69
N ASP A 364 -24.04 -30.43 -16.90
CA ASP A 364 -24.60 -31.34 -15.89
C ASP A 364 -24.75 -30.72 -14.48
N ARG A 365 -24.21 -29.48 -14.28
CA ARG A 365 -24.08 -28.89 -12.95
C ARG A 365 -24.52 -27.43 -12.84
N GLN A 366 -25.37 -26.96 -13.73
CA GLN A 366 -25.74 -25.55 -13.86
C GLN A 366 -26.23 -24.92 -12.55
N THR A 367 -27.16 -25.56 -11.85
CA THR A 367 -27.73 -25.04 -10.58
C THR A 367 -26.68 -24.95 -9.48
N GLN A 368 -25.83 -25.98 -9.38
CA GLN A 368 -24.76 -26.01 -8.38
C GLN A 368 -23.67 -24.98 -8.70
N ASP A 369 -23.32 -24.83 -9.99
CA ASP A 369 -22.35 -23.84 -10.46
C ASP A 369 -22.81 -22.42 -10.14
N ALA A 370 -24.09 -22.10 -10.41
CA ALA A 370 -24.66 -20.79 -10.11
C ALA A 370 -24.59 -20.45 -8.61
N ALA A 371 -24.98 -21.39 -7.74
CA ALA A 371 -24.95 -21.18 -6.29
C ALA A 371 -23.51 -21.00 -5.76
N HIS A 372 -22.56 -21.76 -6.30
CA HIS A 372 -21.14 -21.60 -5.96
C HIS A 372 -20.56 -20.26 -6.43
N GLU A 373 -20.92 -19.84 -7.66
CA GLU A 373 -20.46 -18.58 -8.21
C GLU A 373 -21.00 -17.38 -7.42
N GLU A 374 -22.28 -17.41 -7.03
CA GLU A 374 -22.87 -16.35 -6.19
C GLU A 374 -22.10 -16.18 -4.88
N ALA A 375 -21.77 -17.28 -4.20
CA ALA A 375 -21.01 -17.26 -2.95
C ALA A 375 -19.58 -16.73 -3.15
N ILE A 376 -18.91 -17.07 -4.26
CA ILE A 376 -17.57 -16.56 -4.59
C ILE A 376 -17.63 -15.06 -4.91
N GLN A 377 -18.64 -14.63 -5.68
CA GLN A 377 -18.80 -13.22 -6.04
C GLN A 377 -19.03 -12.34 -4.81
N ALA A 378 -19.82 -12.80 -3.83
CA ALA A 378 -20.02 -12.07 -2.59
C ALA A 378 -18.69 -11.86 -1.82
N LEU A 379 -17.86 -12.91 -1.73
CA LEU A 379 -16.53 -12.82 -1.12
C LEU A 379 -15.59 -11.90 -1.91
N HIS A 380 -15.59 -12.01 -3.23
CA HIS A 380 -14.75 -11.20 -4.10
C HIS A 380 -15.12 -9.73 -4.01
N GLN A 381 -16.42 -9.39 -4.01
CA GLN A 381 -16.91 -8.02 -3.87
C GLN A 381 -16.52 -7.43 -2.51
N ALA A 382 -16.68 -8.19 -1.42
CA ALA A 382 -16.27 -7.75 -0.09
C ALA A 382 -14.77 -7.43 -0.01
N TRP A 383 -13.94 -8.31 -0.58
CA TRP A 383 -12.49 -8.11 -0.66
C TRP A 383 -12.14 -6.90 -1.54
N GLN A 384 -12.71 -6.81 -2.74
CA GLN A 384 -12.42 -5.75 -3.71
C GLN A 384 -12.81 -4.37 -3.17
N SER A 385 -13.98 -4.25 -2.54
CA SER A 385 -14.43 -2.99 -1.93
C SER A 385 -13.49 -2.51 -0.83
N ALA A 386 -13.08 -3.41 0.06
CA ALA A 386 -12.15 -3.08 1.12
C ALA A 386 -10.75 -2.72 0.57
N PHE A 387 -10.28 -3.45 -0.46
CA PHE A 387 -9.01 -3.19 -1.14
C PHE A 387 -9.00 -1.80 -1.80
N SER A 388 -10.07 -1.44 -2.53
CA SER A 388 -10.21 -0.14 -3.18
C SER A 388 -10.24 1.00 -2.15
N GLN A 389 -10.96 0.85 -1.04
CA GLN A 389 -11.01 1.85 0.03
C GLN A 389 -9.64 2.11 0.66
N LYS A 390 -8.84 1.06 0.94
CA LYS A 390 -7.47 1.24 1.44
C LYS A 390 -6.58 1.94 0.42
N LYS A 391 -6.70 1.57 -0.86
CA LYS A 391 -5.92 2.17 -1.96
C LYS A 391 -6.26 3.65 -2.17
N GLU A 392 -7.53 4.02 -2.15
CA GLU A 392 -7.99 5.42 -2.27
C GLU A 392 -7.50 6.29 -1.10
N ARG A 393 -7.34 5.70 0.08
CA ARG A 393 -6.82 6.38 1.28
C ARG A 393 -5.29 6.36 1.37
N ASP A 394 -4.60 5.83 0.36
CA ASP A 394 -3.12 5.64 0.35
C ASP A 394 -2.62 4.85 1.58
N LEU A 395 -3.43 3.90 2.08
CA LEU A 395 -3.08 3.07 3.22
C LEU A 395 -2.33 1.81 2.75
N PRO A 396 -1.40 1.29 3.54
CA PRO A 396 -0.67 0.08 3.20
C PRO A 396 -1.63 -1.11 3.11
N ILE A 397 -1.47 -1.92 2.04
CA ILE A 397 -2.25 -3.14 1.85
C ILE A 397 -1.50 -4.30 2.52
N PRO A 398 -2.10 -4.99 3.51
CA PRO A 398 -1.47 -6.13 4.16
C PRO A 398 -1.18 -7.26 3.15
N SER A 399 -0.07 -7.97 3.32
CA SER A 399 0.27 -9.13 2.49
C SER A 399 -0.80 -10.23 2.56
N SER A 400 -1.43 -10.40 3.74
CA SER A 400 -2.56 -11.32 3.94
C SER A 400 -3.73 -11.07 2.97
N TRP A 401 -3.98 -9.82 2.55
CA TRP A 401 -5.02 -9.48 1.57
C TRP A 401 -4.62 -9.84 0.14
N LEU A 402 -3.34 -9.76 -0.19
CA LEU A 402 -2.81 -10.20 -1.48
C LEU A 402 -2.86 -11.73 -1.59
N ASP A 403 -2.56 -12.45 -0.50
CA ASP A 403 -2.65 -13.89 -0.42
C ASP A 403 -4.09 -14.40 -0.50
N PHE A 404 -5.05 -13.63 0.02
CA PHE A 404 -6.46 -13.97 -0.02
C PHE A 404 -6.99 -14.13 -1.45
N ARG A 405 -6.50 -13.33 -2.40
CA ARG A 405 -6.82 -13.48 -3.82
C ARG A 405 -6.50 -14.88 -4.33
N TRP A 406 -5.34 -15.41 -3.99
CA TRP A 406 -4.92 -16.75 -4.43
C TRP A 406 -5.71 -17.86 -3.74
N LYS A 407 -6.11 -17.65 -2.48
CA LYS A 407 -7.03 -18.56 -1.79
C LYS A 407 -8.40 -18.60 -2.48
N MET A 408 -8.88 -17.52 -3.08
CA MET A 408 -10.11 -17.56 -3.89
C MET A 408 -9.96 -18.42 -5.14
N GLU A 409 -8.79 -18.42 -5.79
CA GLU A 409 -8.55 -19.32 -6.92
C GLU A 409 -8.50 -20.79 -6.49
N GLU A 410 -7.90 -21.10 -5.34
CA GLU A 410 -7.94 -22.45 -4.78
C GLU A 410 -9.38 -22.88 -4.40
N LEU A 411 -10.20 -21.95 -3.90
CA LEU A 411 -11.61 -22.24 -3.65
C LEU A 411 -12.35 -22.60 -4.94
N ARG A 412 -12.07 -21.92 -6.06
CA ARG A 412 -12.65 -22.25 -7.37
C ARG A 412 -12.29 -23.66 -7.81
N ILE A 413 -11.04 -24.09 -7.63
CA ILE A 413 -10.64 -25.48 -7.90
C ILE A 413 -11.46 -26.45 -7.04
N SER A 414 -11.57 -26.18 -5.75
CA SER A 414 -12.32 -27.03 -4.81
C SER A 414 -13.81 -27.19 -5.17
N LEU A 415 -14.41 -26.17 -5.82
CA LEU A 415 -15.83 -26.16 -6.15
C LEU A 415 -16.12 -26.67 -7.56
N PHE A 416 -15.29 -26.34 -8.54
CA PHE A 416 -15.57 -26.57 -9.95
C PHE A 416 -14.68 -27.65 -10.61
N ALA A 417 -13.49 -27.93 -10.05
CA ALA A 417 -12.48 -28.81 -10.65
C ALA A 417 -11.75 -29.66 -9.60
N GLN A 418 -12.50 -30.39 -8.77
CA GLN A 418 -11.99 -31.14 -7.60
C GLN A 418 -10.89 -32.16 -7.93
N GLU A 419 -10.87 -32.70 -9.15
CA GLU A 419 -9.84 -33.61 -9.63
C GLU A 419 -8.43 -33.01 -9.68
N LEU A 420 -8.32 -31.68 -9.82
CA LEU A 420 -7.02 -30.97 -9.81
C LEU A 420 -6.45 -30.81 -8.40
N LYS A 421 -7.21 -31.20 -7.37
CA LYS A 421 -6.83 -31.14 -5.96
C LYS A 421 -6.31 -29.77 -5.53
N THR A 422 -6.57 -29.38 -4.32
CA THR A 422 -6.04 -28.16 -3.68
C THR A 422 -4.89 -28.52 -2.73
N PRO A 423 -3.90 -27.64 -2.53
CA PRO A 423 -2.75 -27.89 -1.64
C PRO A 423 -3.17 -28.00 -0.17
N TYR A 424 -4.35 -27.46 0.17
CA TYR A 424 -4.93 -27.51 1.52
C TYR A 424 -6.46 -27.56 1.44
N ARG A 425 -7.09 -27.99 2.54
CA ARG A 425 -8.56 -28.03 2.61
C ARG A 425 -9.14 -26.60 2.64
N ILE A 426 -9.97 -26.28 1.66
CA ILE A 426 -10.62 -24.99 1.51
C ILE A 426 -12.12 -25.16 1.28
N SER A 427 -12.92 -24.25 1.79
CA SER A 427 -14.37 -24.16 1.59
C SER A 427 -14.84 -22.72 1.73
N ILE A 428 -16.04 -22.40 1.23
CA ILE A 428 -16.65 -21.07 1.34
C ILE A 428 -16.65 -20.61 2.81
N LYS A 429 -17.14 -21.42 3.75
CA LYS A 429 -17.19 -21.07 5.18
C LYS A 429 -15.80 -20.77 5.78
N ARG A 430 -14.79 -21.58 5.41
CA ARG A 430 -13.41 -21.33 5.87
C ARG A 430 -12.84 -20.03 5.31
N LEU A 431 -13.09 -19.77 4.03
CA LEU A 431 -12.57 -18.56 3.40
C LEU A 431 -13.28 -17.30 3.93
N GLN A 432 -14.58 -17.39 4.23
CA GLN A 432 -15.31 -16.32 4.92
C GLN A 432 -14.70 -16.02 6.29
N LYS A 433 -14.38 -17.05 7.07
CA LYS A 433 -13.75 -16.90 8.39
C LYS A 433 -12.37 -16.23 8.25
N ILE A 434 -11.52 -16.70 7.34
CA ILE A 434 -10.21 -16.09 7.06
C ILE A 434 -10.37 -14.62 6.68
N TRP A 435 -11.36 -14.29 5.84
CA TRP A 435 -11.61 -12.90 5.45
C TRP A 435 -11.96 -12.00 6.65
N GLN A 436 -12.82 -12.46 7.54
CA GLN A 436 -13.15 -11.70 8.75
C GLN A 436 -11.91 -11.46 9.64
N GLU A 437 -11.07 -12.49 9.81
CA GLU A 437 -9.84 -12.39 10.62
C GLU A 437 -8.81 -11.41 10.05
N ILE A 438 -8.65 -11.34 8.71
CA ILE A 438 -7.66 -10.47 8.07
C ILE A 438 -8.18 -9.07 7.73
N LYS A 439 -9.50 -8.88 7.66
CA LYS A 439 -10.12 -7.60 7.31
C LYS A 439 -9.83 -6.50 8.34
N GLU A 440 -9.67 -6.87 9.59
CA GLU A 440 -9.43 -5.97 10.72
C GLU A 440 -7.95 -5.57 10.87
N GLN A 441 -7.04 -6.20 10.10
CA GLN A 441 -5.63 -5.82 10.00
C GLN A 441 -5.45 -4.62 9.06
#